data_d43452c616e3d6345bbe7983c169ba3d
#
_entry.id   d43452c616e3d6345bbe7983c169ba3d
#
_cell.length_a   1.000
_cell.length_b   1.000
_cell.length_c   1.000
_cell.angle_alpha   90.00
_cell.angle_beta   90.00
_cell.angle_gamma   90.00
#
_symmetry.space_group_name_H-M   'P 1'
#
loop_
_entity.id
_entity.type
_entity.pdbx_description
1 polymer ?
#
loop_
_entity_poly.entity_id
_entity_poly.type
_entity_poly.pdbx_seq_one_letter_code
_entity_poly.pdbx_strand_id
1 'polypeptide(L)'
;MDDAAAGKSESNHDVLNEVEEAFEGLLDVANPMKNKLNWLLLAFPIALWANMGHQQEFAFIFSMIAIMPLAFLMGKATEEIALRTGETVGGLLNATFGNAVEMIIAGLALYTASQSVDPDTIATMITVTQASLIGSILGNLLLVLGLAMVWGGINHKVQHFNHESGQMNGSLLLLAIVAFIIPSAVEYAGGDASAVKELSHYTAIIMLIIYALALLFQLKTHVDVFATEAGHGTHEHPTMSIKDAWILLIASTALVGWMAHVLVHNLESAVNDLGVPELFIGVILLPFFGNAAEHFAAVIVAGKDKMDLAIAIAIGSSVQIALFVAPVMVILGWMLGVPLTLEFGLLETSATFISVLVANSILSDG
;
A
#
# COMPACT_ATOMS: atom_id res chain seq x y z
N MET A 1 1.34 -57.85 -7.78
CA MET A 1 2.38 -56.77 -7.86
C MET A 1 1.96 -55.64 -8.84
N ASP A 2 0.97 -55.88 -9.69
CA ASP A 2 0.52 -54.92 -10.72
C ASP A 2 -0.46 -53.85 -10.21
N ASP A 3 -1.26 -54.11 -9.17
CA ASP A 3 -2.22 -53.11 -8.64
C ASP A 3 -1.57 -51.94 -7.87
N ALA A 4 -0.39 -52.12 -7.34
CA ALA A 4 0.34 -51.04 -6.64
C ALA A 4 1.04 -50.05 -7.60
N ALA A 5 1.30 -50.51 -8.83
CA ALA A 5 1.89 -49.67 -9.87
C ALA A 5 0.84 -48.83 -10.60
N ALA A 6 -0.38 -49.36 -10.77
CA ALA A 6 -1.51 -48.63 -11.39
C ALA A 6 -1.99 -47.50 -10.48
N GLY A 7 -2.14 -47.72 -9.19
CA GLY A 7 -2.57 -46.66 -8.26
C GLY A 7 -1.56 -45.51 -8.06
N LYS A 8 -0.25 -45.76 -8.26
CA LYS A 8 0.76 -44.71 -8.27
C LYS A 8 0.78 -43.89 -9.57
N SER A 9 0.40 -44.50 -10.69
CA SER A 9 0.30 -43.84 -11.99
C SER A 9 -0.92 -42.91 -12.03
N GLU A 10 -2.07 -43.32 -11.52
CA GLU A 10 -3.26 -42.49 -11.42
C GLU A 10 -3.04 -41.29 -10.48
N SER A 11 -2.46 -41.57 -9.28
CA SER A 11 -2.14 -40.48 -8.33
C SER A 11 -1.15 -39.44 -8.89
N ASN A 12 -0.17 -39.87 -9.69
CA ASN A 12 0.75 -38.94 -10.36
C ASN A 12 0.11 -38.15 -11.51
N HIS A 13 -0.85 -38.75 -12.20
CA HIS A 13 -1.58 -38.07 -13.30
C HIS A 13 -2.54 -37.02 -12.72
N ASP A 14 -3.21 -37.33 -11.60
CA ASP A 14 -4.10 -36.38 -10.92
C ASP A 14 -3.32 -35.20 -10.34
N VAL A 15 -2.16 -35.45 -9.75
CA VAL A 15 -1.26 -34.39 -9.23
C VAL A 15 -0.71 -33.52 -10.37
N LEU A 16 -0.37 -34.10 -11.51
CA LEU A 16 0.09 -33.34 -12.68
C LEU A 16 -1.02 -32.50 -13.28
N ASN A 17 -2.24 -33.00 -13.37
CA ASN A 17 -3.40 -32.26 -13.86
C ASN A 17 -3.77 -31.12 -12.89
N GLU A 18 -3.77 -31.36 -11.57
CA GLU A 18 -3.98 -30.30 -10.56
C GLU A 18 -2.91 -29.20 -10.65
N VAL A 19 -1.66 -29.56 -10.89
CA VAL A 19 -0.55 -28.59 -11.07
C VAL A 19 -0.70 -27.83 -12.38
N GLU A 20 -1.15 -28.48 -13.45
CA GLU A 20 -1.35 -27.86 -14.75
C GLU A 20 -2.53 -26.86 -14.72
N GLU A 21 -3.67 -27.22 -14.10
CA GLU A 21 -4.81 -26.31 -13.88
C GLU A 21 -4.44 -25.13 -12.98
N ALA A 22 -3.66 -25.37 -11.88
CA ALA A 22 -3.14 -24.32 -11.02
C ALA A 22 -2.23 -23.33 -11.78
N PHE A 23 -1.31 -23.86 -12.60
CA PHE A 23 -0.42 -23.06 -13.41
C PHE A 23 -1.17 -22.24 -14.48
N GLU A 24 -2.23 -22.78 -15.07
CA GLU A 24 -3.07 -22.04 -16.01
C GLU A 24 -3.76 -20.84 -15.34
N GLY A 25 -4.31 -20.99 -14.13
CA GLY A 25 -4.93 -19.90 -13.39
C GLY A 25 -3.95 -18.78 -13.03
N LEU A 26 -2.75 -19.14 -12.57
CA LEU A 26 -1.68 -18.19 -12.26
C LEU A 26 -1.17 -17.45 -13.51
N LEU A 27 -0.92 -18.20 -14.60
CA LEU A 27 -0.49 -17.62 -15.88
C LEU A 27 -1.55 -16.71 -16.48
N ASP A 28 -2.81 -17.01 -16.24
CA ASP A 28 -3.94 -16.24 -16.75
C ASP A 28 -4.01 -14.85 -16.11
N VAL A 29 -3.84 -14.76 -14.80
CA VAL A 29 -3.81 -13.50 -14.07
C VAL A 29 -2.57 -12.67 -14.40
N ALA A 30 -1.42 -13.31 -14.61
CA ALA A 30 -0.18 -12.67 -15.02
C ALA A 30 -0.13 -12.33 -16.53
N ASN A 31 -1.12 -12.76 -17.32
CA ASN A 31 -1.13 -12.61 -18.78
C ASN A 31 -1.26 -11.14 -19.22
N PRO A 32 -0.25 -10.58 -19.93
CA PRO A 32 -0.29 -9.18 -20.38
C PRO A 32 -1.37 -8.90 -21.43
N MET A 33 -1.88 -9.93 -22.12
CA MET A 33 -2.98 -9.76 -23.08
C MET A 33 -4.34 -9.55 -22.38
N LYS A 34 -4.49 -10.06 -21.15
CA LYS A 34 -5.69 -9.86 -20.32
C LYS A 34 -5.60 -8.59 -19.49
N ASN A 35 -4.44 -8.32 -18.92
CA ASN A 35 -4.19 -7.07 -18.21
C ASN A 35 -2.93 -6.39 -18.77
N LYS A 36 -3.13 -5.22 -19.39
CA LYS A 36 -2.03 -4.45 -20.00
C LYS A 36 -0.95 -4.01 -19.00
N LEU A 37 -1.30 -3.86 -17.72
CA LEU A 37 -0.32 -3.52 -16.67
C LEU A 37 0.78 -4.57 -16.55
N ASN A 38 0.46 -5.85 -16.83
CA ASN A 38 1.41 -6.95 -16.74
C ASN A 38 2.55 -6.88 -17.79
N TRP A 39 2.44 -6.03 -18.84
CA TRP A 39 3.58 -5.74 -19.70
C TRP A 39 4.75 -5.11 -18.94
N LEU A 40 4.46 -4.40 -17.85
CA LEU A 40 5.49 -3.81 -17.00
C LEU A 40 6.28 -4.86 -16.19
N LEU A 41 5.84 -6.13 -16.14
CA LEU A 41 6.66 -7.23 -15.59
C LEU A 41 7.99 -7.40 -16.34
N LEU A 42 8.09 -6.95 -17.58
CA LEU A 42 9.36 -6.92 -18.32
C LEU A 42 10.40 -6.00 -17.66
N ALA A 43 9.99 -5.05 -16.84
CA ALA A 43 10.90 -4.21 -16.06
C ALA A 43 11.65 -5.02 -15.00
N PHE A 44 11.09 -6.14 -14.50
CA PHE A 44 11.72 -6.99 -13.49
C PHE A 44 13.11 -7.55 -13.94
N PRO A 45 13.22 -8.30 -15.05
CA PRO A 45 14.53 -8.77 -15.51
C PRO A 45 15.46 -7.62 -15.89
N ILE A 46 14.94 -6.47 -16.37
CA ILE A 46 15.75 -5.30 -16.70
C ILE A 46 16.34 -4.70 -15.42
N ALA A 47 15.55 -4.56 -14.35
CA ALA A 47 16.03 -4.09 -13.06
C ALA A 47 17.15 -4.97 -12.50
N LEU A 48 16.97 -6.30 -12.56
CA LEU A 48 18.01 -7.24 -12.12
C LEU A 48 19.28 -7.15 -12.96
N TRP A 49 19.14 -7.08 -14.29
CA TRP A 49 20.29 -6.93 -15.20
C TRP A 49 21.05 -5.62 -14.93
N ALA A 50 20.33 -4.51 -14.74
CA ALA A 50 20.92 -3.22 -14.43
C ALA A 50 21.64 -3.25 -13.07
N ASN A 51 21.02 -3.85 -12.05
CA ASN A 51 21.61 -3.98 -10.72
C ASN A 51 22.90 -4.84 -10.74
N MET A 52 22.89 -5.95 -11.49
CA MET A 52 24.09 -6.79 -11.67
C MET A 52 25.18 -6.09 -12.49
N GLY A 53 24.79 -5.22 -13.43
CA GLY A 53 25.69 -4.42 -14.25
C GLY A 53 26.16 -3.12 -13.59
N HIS A 54 25.85 -2.91 -12.30
CA HIS A 54 26.17 -1.68 -11.55
C HIS A 54 25.64 -0.40 -12.21
N GLN A 55 24.51 -0.49 -12.93
CA GLN A 55 23.78 0.64 -13.51
C GLN A 55 22.71 1.09 -12.54
N GLN A 56 23.10 1.80 -11.50
CA GLN A 56 22.30 2.05 -10.30
C GLN A 56 21.02 2.86 -10.60
N GLU A 57 21.11 3.89 -11.47
CA GLU A 57 19.94 4.70 -11.83
C GLU A 57 18.88 3.88 -12.60
N PHE A 58 19.32 3.05 -13.54
CA PHE A 58 18.45 2.15 -14.27
C PHE A 58 17.84 1.08 -13.33
N ALA A 59 18.64 0.52 -12.42
CA ALA A 59 18.14 -0.43 -11.43
C ALA A 59 17.06 0.20 -10.55
N PHE A 60 17.24 1.44 -10.10
CA PHE A 60 16.27 2.20 -9.34
C PHE A 60 14.97 2.42 -10.13
N ILE A 61 15.03 2.96 -11.35
CA ILE A 61 13.86 3.27 -12.16
C ILE A 61 13.09 1.99 -12.52
N PHE A 62 13.77 0.95 -13.01
CA PHE A 62 13.11 -0.27 -13.45
C PHE A 62 12.57 -1.11 -12.27
N SER A 63 13.16 -1.01 -11.07
CA SER A 63 12.59 -1.64 -9.88
C SER A 63 11.26 -0.99 -9.47
N MET A 64 11.15 0.34 -9.52
CA MET A 64 9.87 1.03 -9.29
C MET A 64 8.81 0.60 -10.30
N ILE A 65 9.15 0.57 -11.59
CA ILE A 65 8.22 0.15 -12.65
C ILE A 65 7.78 -1.31 -12.44
N ALA A 66 8.69 -2.20 -12.04
CA ALA A 66 8.38 -3.61 -11.79
C ALA A 66 7.47 -3.82 -10.56
N ILE A 67 7.54 -2.96 -9.55
CA ILE A 67 6.69 -3.03 -8.35
C ILE A 67 5.21 -2.87 -8.72
N MET A 68 4.86 -2.00 -9.69
CA MET A 68 3.46 -1.75 -10.06
C MET A 68 2.66 -3.02 -10.42
N PRO A 69 3.08 -3.84 -11.40
CA PRO A 69 2.36 -5.07 -11.74
C PRO A 69 2.44 -6.13 -10.63
N LEU A 70 3.54 -6.17 -9.87
CA LEU A 70 3.67 -7.11 -8.74
C LEU A 70 2.71 -6.75 -7.60
N ALA A 71 2.54 -5.46 -7.29
CA ALA A 71 1.54 -4.97 -6.34
C ALA A 71 0.12 -5.29 -6.81
N PHE A 72 -0.17 -5.13 -8.09
CA PHE A 72 -1.45 -5.52 -8.68
C PHE A 72 -1.72 -7.03 -8.50
N LEU A 73 -0.75 -7.90 -8.79
CA LEU A 73 -0.89 -9.34 -8.59
C LEU A 73 -1.11 -9.71 -7.13
N MET A 74 -0.42 -9.02 -6.20
CA MET A 74 -0.59 -9.19 -4.76
C MET A 74 -2.00 -8.78 -4.31
N GLY A 75 -2.51 -7.64 -4.79
CA GLY A 75 -3.86 -7.19 -4.52
C GLY A 75 -4.92 -8.16 -5.05
N LYS A 76 -4.72 -8.68 -6.26
CA LYS A 76 -5.63 -9.68 -6.87
C LYS A 76 -5.65 -10.97 -6.06
N ALA A 77 -4.51 -11.45 -5.60
CA ALA A 77 -4.42 -12.62 -4.73
C ALA A 77 -5.16 -12.41 -3.39
N THR A 78 -5.00 -11.24 -2.79
CA THR A 78 -5.68 -10.87 -1.55
C THR A 78 -7.20 -10.84 -1.74
N GLU A 79 -7.69 -10.25 -2.84
CA GLU A 79 -9.10 -10.23 -3.21
C GLU A 79 -9.67 -11.65 -3.36
N GLU A 80 -8.98 -12.53 -4.09
CA GLU A 80 -9.40 -13.93 -4.29
C GLU A 80 -9.47 -14.74 -2.98
N ILE A 81 -8.57 -14.46 -2.04
CA ILE A 81 -8.61 -15.07 -0.70
C ILE A 81 -9.80 -14.51 0.09
N ALA A 82 -10.00 -13.18 0.02
CA ALA A 82 -11.08 -12.50 0.73
C ALA A 82 -12.47 -13.02 0.33
N LEU A 83 -12.71 -13.26 -0.98
CA LEU A 83 -13.95 -13.80 -1.51
C LEU A 83 -14.33 -15.18 -0.91
N ARG A 84 -13.35 -15.93 -0.37
CA ARG A 84 -13.57 -17.28 0.19
C ARG A 84 -13.55 -17.31 1.70
N THR A 85 -12.87 -16.37 2.35
CA THR A 85 -12.68 -16.37 3.81
C THR A 85 -13.69 -15.51 4.55
N GLY A 86 -14.50 -14.75 3.82
CA GLY A 86 -15.53 -13.87 4.36
C GLY A 86 -15.01 -12.48 4.72
N GLU A 87 -15.96 -11.58 5.00
CA GLU A 87 -15.73 -10.13 5.11
C GLU A 87 -14.71 -9.76 6.19
N THR A 88 -14.72 -10.41 7.35
CA THR A 88 -13.81 -10.08 8.45
C THR A 88 -12.36 -10.42 8.11
N VAL A 89 -12.11 -11.64 7.60
CA VAL A 89 -10.76 -12.09 7.24
C VAL A 89 -10.29 -11.35 5.98
N GLY A 90 -11.18 -11.18 5.01
CA GLY A 90 -10.91 -10.40 3.80
C GLY A 90 -10.54 -8.96 4.10
N GLY A 91 -11.30 -8.30 4.96
CA GLY A 91 -11.01 -6.93 5.40
C GLY A 91 -9.66 -6.81 6.11
N LEU A 92 -9.31 -7.77 6.99
CA LEU A 92 -8.00 -7.79 7.68
C LEU A 92 -6.85 -8.04 6.69
N LEU A 93 -7.03 -8.95 5.74
CA LEU A 93 -6.03 -9.20 4.69
C LEU A 93 -5.83 -7.97 3.81
N ASN A 94 -6.91 -7.32 3.40
CA ASN A 94 -6.83 -6.09 2.60
C ASN A 94 -6.15 -4.96 3.39
N ALA A 95 -6.49 -4.79 4.66
CA ALA A 95 -5.87 -3.79 5.53
C ALA A 95 -4.35 -4.01 5.71
N THR A 96 -3.89 -5.25 5.62
CA THR A 96 -2.47 -5.60 5.77
C THR A 96 -1.74 -5.60 4.43
N PHE A 97 -2.26 -6.32 3.44
CA PHE A 97 -1.60 -6.51 2.15
C PHE A 97 -1.85 -5.37 1.16
N GLY A 98 -2.93 -4.58 1.34
CA GLY A 98 -3.15 -3.35 0.57
C GLY A 98 -2.01 -2.35 0.71
N ASN A 99 -1.41 -2.26 1.90
CA ASN A 99 -0.28 -1.37 2.19
C ASN A 99 1.06 -2.11 2.32
N ALA A 100 1.16 -3.36 1.86
CA ALA A 100 2.36 -4.17 2.06
C ALA A 100 3.55 -3.63 1.28
N VAL A 101 3.34 -3.02 0.12
CA VAL A 101 4.42 -2.42 -0.69
C VAL A 101 5.11 -1.31 0.08
N GLU A 102 4.33 -0.36 0.66
CA GLU A 102 4.84 0.71 1.49
C GLU A 102 5.57 0.18 2.72
N MET A 103 4.97 -0.79 3.41
CA MET A 103 5.59 -1.41 4.58
C MET A 103 6.91 -2.10 4.23
N ILE A 104 7.00 -2.78 3.10
CA ILE A 104 8.21 -3.47 2.64
C ILE A 104 9.29 -2.44 2.28
N ILE A 105 8.97 -1.41 1.50
CA ILE A 105 9.93 -0.37 1.09
C ILE A 105 10.43 0.40 2.33
N ALA A 106 9.52 0.90 3.17
CA ALA A 106 9.86 1.62 4.38
C ALA A 106 10.64 0.75 5.37
N GLY A 107 10.25 -0.52 5.54
CA GLY A 107 10.95 -1.46 6.41
C GLY A 107 12.36 -1.77 5.93
N LEU A 108 12.57 -1.92 4.62
CA LEU A 108 13.92 -2.10 4.04
C LEU A 108 14.77 -0.84 4.14
N ALA A 109 14.18 0.35 3.97
CA ALA A 109 14.90 1.60 4.18
C ALA A 109 15.37 1.74 5.64
N LEU A 110 14.49 1.44 6.62
CA LEU A 110 14.87 1.42 8.03
C LEU A 110 15.91 0.33 8.36
N TYR A 111 15.80 -0.84 7.75
CA TYR A 111 16.81 -1.88 7.90
C TYR A 111 18.16 -1.41 7.34
N THR A 112 18.19 -0.79 6.17
CA THR A 112 19.41 -0.21 5.58
C THR A 112 20.01 0.87 6.50
N ALA A 113 19.17 1.78 7.02
CA ALA A 113 19.59 2.77 8.00
C ALA A 113 20.22 2.14 9.26
N SER A 114 19.64 1.03 9.75
CA SER A 114 20.15 0.32 10.95
C SER A 114 21.50 -0.36 10.75
N GLN A 115 21.84 -0.70 9.51
CA GLN A 115 23.13 -1.34 9.16
C GLN A 115 24.20 -0.32 8.75
N SER A 116 23.82 0.92 8.47
CA SER A 116 24.75 1.96 8.05
C SER A 116 25.42 2.60 9.26
N VAL A 117 26.68 3.01 9.09
CA VAL A 117 27.43 3.86 10.01
C VAL A 117 27.58 5.28 9.49
N ASP A 118 27.18 5.51 8.24
CA ASP A 118 27.23 6.80 7.58
C ASP A 118 25.98 7.62 7.97
N PRO A 119 26.16 8.81 8.60
CA PRO A 119 25.05 9.65 9.02
C PRO A 119 24.17 10.15 7.85
N ASP A 120 24.76 10.38 6.68
CA ASP A 120 24.03 10.89 5.51
C ASP A 120 23.10 9.80 4.94
N THR A 121 23.58 8.57 4.83
CA THR A 121 22.75 7.41 4.44
C THR A 121 21.61 7.19 5.44
N ILE A 122 21.88 7.28 6.75
CA ILE A 122 20.85 7.13 7.79
C ILE A 122 19.78 8.23 7.64
N ALA A 123 20.20 9.47 7.47
CA ALA A 123 19.30 10.61 7.30
C ALA A 123 18.43 10.47 6.03
N THR A 124 19.04 10.11 4.90
CA THR A 124 18.33 9.87 3.62
C THR A 124 17.26 8.78 3.77
N MET A 125 17.59 7.64 4.38
CA MET A 125 16.63 6.54 4.56
C MET A 125 15.47 6.94 5.48
N ILE A 126 15.71 7.70 6.54
CA ILE A 126 14.68 8.23 7.43
C ILE A 126 13.79 9.23 6.67
N THR A 127 14.40 10.21 5.98
CA THR A 127 13.67 11.22 5.23
C THR A 127 12.78 10.60 4.16
N VAL A 128 13.31 9.66 3.37
CA VAL A 128 12.53 8.97 2.33
C VAL A 128 11.39 8.14 2.96
N THR A 129 11.63 7.49 4.10
CA THR A 129 10.59 6.73 4.81
C THR A 129 9.46 7.66 5.27
N GLN A 130 9.77 8.76 5.95
CA GLN A 130 8.78 9.75 6.40
C GLN A 130 8.04 10.36 5.21
N ALA A 131 8.78 10.78 4.19
CA ALA A 131 8.22 11.36 2.97
C ALA A 131 7.29 10.39 2.23
N SER A 132 7.60 9.09 2.19
CA SER A 132 6.75 8.09 1.53
C SER A 132 5.42 7.89 2.27
N LEU A 133 5.42 7.92 3.59
CA LEU A 133 4.20 7.82 4.40
C LEU A 133 3.26 9.00 4.15
N ILE A 134 3.80 10.22 4.21
CA ILE A 134 3.02 11.43 3.92
C ILE A 134 2.61 11.48 2.45
N GLY A 135 3.50 11.11 1.54
CA GLY A 135 3.24 11.07 0.11
C GLY A 135 2.11 10.12 -0.27
N SER A 136 2.02 8.96 0.37
CA SER A 136 0.92 8.01 0.16
C SER A 136 -0.42 8.60 0.63
N ILE A 137 -0.46 9.31 1.77
CA ILE A 137 -1.67 10.02 2.22
C ILE A 137 -2.05 11.13 1.22
N LEU A 138 -1.10 12.00 0.86
CA LEU A 138 -1.35 13.09 -0.08
C LEU A 138 -1.74 12.60 -1.47
N GLY A 139 -1.07 11.55 -1.96
CA GLY A 139 -1.37 10.91 -3.24
C GLY A 139 -2.81 10.39 -3.28
N ASN A 140 -3.23 9.70 -2.26
CA ASN A 140 -4.59 9.17 -2.16
C ASN A 140 -5.64 10.28 -2.06
N LEU A 141 -5.42 11.29 -1.22
CA LEU A 141 -6.39 12.37 -0.98
C LEU A 141 -6.48 13.38 -2.12
N LEU A 142 -5.37 13.72 -2.77
CA LEU A 142 -5.33 14.76 -3.80
C LEU A 142 -5.36 14.18 -5.21
N LEU A 143 -4.44 13.25 -5.52
CA LEU A 143 -4.31 12.72 -6.87
C LEU A 143 -5.41 11.70 -7.16
N VAL A 144 -5.54 10.67 -6.32
CA VAL A 144 -6.46 9.54 -6.59
C VAL A 144 -7.90 9.96 -6.47
N LEU A 145 -8.28 10.57 -5.35
CA LEU A 145 -9.64 11.06 -5.14
C LEU A 145 -10.00 12.12 -6.19
N GLY A 146 -9.09 13.06 -6.50
CA GLY A 146 -9.29 14.06 -7.53
C GLY A 146 -9.49 13.45 -8.93
N LEU A 147 -8.64 12.48 -9.32
CA LEU A 147 -8.79 11.78 -10.61
C LEU A 147 -10.08 10.94 -10.65
N ALA A 148 -10.45 10.28 -9.56
CA ALA A 148 -11.69 9.52 -9.46
C ALA A 148 -12.91 10.43 -9.66
N MET A 149 -12.94 11.59 -9.00
CA MET A 149 -14.01 12.58 -9.18
C MET A 149 -14.07 13.15 -10.60
N VAL A 150 -12.93 13.50 -11.19
CA VAL A 150 -12.87 13.99 -12.57
C VAL A 150 -13.35 12.93 -13.53
N TRP A 151 -12.86 11.70 -13.42
CA TRP A 151 -13.24 10.60 -14.31
C TRP A 151 -14.70 10.17 -14.12
N GLY A 152 -15.16 10.12 -12.88
CA GLY A 152 -16.55 9.87 -12.54
C GLY A 152 -17.46 10.94 -13.11
N GLY A 153 -17.13 12.24 -12.91
CA GLY A 153 -17.92 13.37 -13.39
C GLY A 153 -17.94 13.56 -14.91
N ILE A 154 -16.92 13.07 -15.64
CA ILE A 154 -16.96 13.01 -17.12
C ILE A 154 -17.99 11.98 -17.60
N ASN A 155 -18.12 10.85 -16.90
CA ASN A 155 -18.98 9.75 -17.30
C ASN A 155 -20.41 9.88 -16.74
N HIS A 156 -20.58 10.53 -15.59
CA HIS A 156 -21.86 10.62 -14.87
C HIS A 156 -22.12 12.06 -14.42
N LYS A 157 -23.34 12.54 -14.57
CA LYS A 157 -23.71 13.92 -14.17
C LYS A 157 -23.78 14.13 -12.67
N VAL A 158 -24.18 13.10 -11.95
CA VAL A 158 -24.31 13.05 -10.48
C VAL A 158 -23.87 11.65 -10.07
N GLN A 159 -23.10 11.56 -9.02
CA GLN A 159 -22.73 10.31 -8.37
C GLN A 159 -23.01 10.46 -6.88
N HIS A 160 -23.46 9.38 -6.25
CA HIS A 160 -23.72 9.34 -4.82
C HIS A 160 -22.74 8.42 -4.11
N PHE A 161 -22.53 8.66 -2.81
CA PHE A 161 -21.72 7.81 -1.96
C PHE A 161 -22.28 7.79 -0.53
N ASN A 162 -21.88 6.78 0.25
CA ASN A 162 -22.32 6.63 1.64
C ASN A 162 -21.66 7.68 2.52
N HIS A 163 -22.44 8.67 2.89
CA HIS A 163 -22.04 9.80 3.71
C HIS A 163 -21.54 9.38 5.10
N GLU A 164 -22.17 8.40 5.75
CA GLU A 164 -21.83 7.97 7.10
C GLU A 164 -20.44 7.29 7.13
N SER A 165 -20.20 6.39 6.19
CA SER A 165 -18.88 5.74 6.03
C SER A 165 -17.79 6.75 5.69
N GLY A 166 -18.06 7.67 4.76
CA GLY A 166 -17.14 8.74 4.38
C GLY A 166 -16.76 9.63 5.56
N GLN A 167 -17.75 10.12 6.31
CA GLN A 167 -17.51 10.99 7.48
C GLN A 167 -16.74 10.30 8.60
N MET A 168 -17.02 9.03 8.86
CA MET A 168 -16.27 8.29 9.88
C MET A 168 -14.79 8.15 9.51
N ASN A 169 -14.50 7.70 8.29
CA ASN A 169 -13.13 7.58 7.81
C ASN A 169 -12.42 8.95 7.78
N GLY A 170 -13.11 10.00 7.36
CA GLY A 170 -12.60 11.37 7.40
C GLY A 170 -12.28 11.87 8.81
N SER A 171 -13.09 11.49 9.80
CA SER A 171 -12.86 11.81 11.21
C SER A 171 -11.65 11.06 11.78
N LEU A 172 -11.50 9.78 11.45
CA LEU A 172 -10.33 8.98 11.83
C LEU A 172 -9.05 9.55 11.22
N LEU A 173 -9.11 9.98 9.97
CA LEU A 173 -7.98 10.61 9.29
C LEU A 173 -7.61 11.95 9.92
N LEU A 174 -8.60 12.78 10.26
CA LEU A 174 -8.35 14.04 10.96
C LEU A 174 -7.69 13.80 12.33
N LEU A 175 -8.15 12.81 13.07
CA LEU A 175 -7.54 12.41 14.34
C LEU A 175 -6.07 11.98 14.16
N ALA A 176 -5.78 11.20 13.11
CA ALA A 176 -4.42 10.76 12.80
C ALA A 176 -3.49 11.94 12.47
N ILE A 177 -3.97 12.90 11.68
CA ILE A 177 -3.16 14.08 11.33
C ILE A 177 -2.92 14.98 12.55
N VAL A 178 -3.91 15.14 13.43
CA VAL A 178 -3.69 15.84 14.72
C VAL A 178 -2.60 15.13 15.54
N ALA A 179 -2.59 13.80 15.54
CA ALA A 179 -1.55 13.02 16.22
C ALA A 179 -0.16 13.23 15.60
N PHE A 180 -0.04 13.42 14.28
CA PHE A 180 1.23 13.79 13.61
C PHE A 180 1.68 15.22 13.90
N ILE A 181 0.73 16.16 14.05
CA ILE A 181 1.04 17.56 14.35
C ILE A 181 1.69 17.69 15.75
N ILE A 182 1.33 16.85 16.71
CA ILE A 182 1.81 16.99 18.09
C ILE A 182 3.33 16.83 18.20
N PRO A 183 3.99 15.76 17.71
CA PRO A 183 5.45 15.66 17.70
C PRO A 183 6.13 16.78 16.91
N SER A 184 5.60 17.11 15.73
CA SER A 184 6.12 18.21 14.91
C SER A 184 6.03 19.57 15.62
N ALA A 185 4.94 19.85 16.31
CA ALA A 185 4.77 21.10 17.07
C ALA A 185 5.74 21.21 18.24
N VAL A 186 6.03 20.10 18.92
CA VAL A 186 7.04 20.06 20.01
C VAL A 186 8.44 20.37 19.47
N GLU A 187 8.81 19.78 18.32
CA GLU A 187 10.07 20.08 17.63
C GLU A 187 10.17 21.56 17.26
N TYR A 188 9.16 22.14 16.61
CA TYR A 188 9.12 23.56 16.24
C TYR A 188 9.12 24.52 17.43
N ALA A 189 8.60 24.10 18.59
CA ALA A 189 8.66 24.85 19.82
C ALA A 189 10.04 24.81 20.49
N GLY A 190 11.02 24.12 19.91
CA GLY A 190 12.36 23.94 20.46
C GLY A 190 12.44 22.87 21.52
N GLY A 191 11.56 21.87 21.42
CA GLY A 191 11.58 20.69 22.29
C GLY A 191 12.84 19.85 22.07
N ASP A 192 13.24 19.13 23.11
CA ASP A 192 14.40 18.23 23.06
C ASP A 192 14.10 17.01 22.15
N ALA A 193 15.06 16.60 21.34
CA ALA A 193 14.93 15.46 20.42
C ALA A 193 14.52 14.15 21.14
N SER A 194 14.92 13.97 22.40
CA SER A 194 14.47 12.82 23.20
C SER A 194 12.98 12.90 23.53
N ALA A 195 12.44 14.09 23.80
CA ALA A 195 11.02 14.30 24.07
C ALA A 195 10.18 14.04 22.81
N VAL A 196 10.63 14.52 21.64
CA VAL A 196 9.97 14.25 20.35
C VAL A 196 9.93 12.75 20.05
N LYS A 197 11.04 12.06 20.29
CA LYS A 197 11.14 10.61 20.11
C LYS A 197 10.19 9.84 21.03
N GLU A 198 10.20 10.12 22.33
CA GLU A 198 9.32 9.47 23.29
C GLU A 198 7.85 9.73 22.97
N LEU A 199 7.51 10.98 22.65
CA LEU A 199 6.16 11.37 22.25
C LEU A 199 5.71 10.62 20.99
N SER A 200 6.59 10.48 20.00
CA SER A 200 6.30 9.71 18.78
C SER A 200 6.02 8.23 19.09
N HIS A 201 6.76 7.61 20.02
CA HIS A 201 6.52 6.23 20.42
C HIS A 201 5.16 6.05 21.10
N TYR A 202 4.82 6.92 22.07
CA TYR A 202 3.51 6.85 22.75
C TYR A 202 2.37 7.13 21.75
N THR A 203 2.54 8.10 20.88
CA THR A 203 1.57 8.42 19.83
C THR A 203 1.36 7.23 18.91
N ALA A 204 2.42 6.58 18.44
CA ALA A 204 2.36 5.40 17.60
C ALA A 204 1.56 4.25 18.26
N ILE A 205 1.81 3.98 19.55
CA ILE A 205 1.06 2.95 20.29
C ILE A 205 -0.43 3.30 20.38
N ILE A 206 -0.74 4.57 20.71
CA ILE A 206 -2.13 5.03 20.81
C ILE A 206 -2.85 4.91 19.44
N MET A 207 -2.18 5.29 18.35
CA MET A 207 -2.73 5.19 17.00
C MET A 207 -3.02 3.73 16.59
N LEU A 208 -2.15 2.79 16.93
CA LEU A 208 -2.40 1.36 16.70
C LEU A 208 -3.59 0.84 17.50
N ILE A 209 -3.77 1.30 18.73
CA ILE A 209 -4.95 0.94 19.54
C ILE A 209 -6.21 1.50 18.90
N ILE A 210 -6.19 2.77 18.46
CA ILE A 210 -7.33 3.39 17.75
C ILE A 210 -7.64 2.62 16.47
N TYR A 211 -6.61 2.24 15.69
CA TYR A 211 -6.78 1.45 14.48
C TYR A 211 -7.42 0.09 14.75
N ALA A 212 -6.94 -0.63 15.77
CA ALA A 212 -7.52 -1.92 16.17
C ALA A 212 -9.01 -1.78 16.58
N LEU A 213 -9.34 -0.71 17.32
CA LEU A 213 -10.73 -0.41 17.69
C LEU A 213 -11.59 -0.03 16.48
N ALA A 214 -11.04 0.74 15.53
CA ALA A 214 -11.72 1.09 14.29
C ALA A 214 -11.99 -0.15 13.43
N LEU A 215 -11.03 -1.07 13.30
CA LEU A 215 -11.24 -2.35 12.61
C LEU A 215 -12.32 -3.20 13.31
N LEU A 216 -12.30 -3.28 14.64
CA LEU A 216 -13.33 -3.98 15.39
C LEU A 216 -14.72 -3.36 15.14
N PHE A 217 -14.78 -2.04 15.07
CA PHE A 217 -16.00 -1.30 14.77
C PHE A 217 -16.51 -1.61 13.37
N GLN A 218 -15.64 -1.50 12.36
CA GLN A 218 -16.00 -1.69 10.95
C GLN A 218 -16.32 -3.14 10.60
N LEU A 219 -15.53 -4.11 11.11
CA LEU A 219 -15.60 -5.49 10.67
C LEU A 219 -16.51 -6.37 11.55
N LYS A 220 -16.93 -5.90 12.73
CA LYS A 220 -17.69 -6.74 13.67
C LYS A 220 -18.93 -6.09 14.26
N THR A 221 -18.86 -4.84 14.68
CA THR A 221 -19.97 -4.23 15.44
C THR A 221 -20.92 -3.41 14.58
N HIS A 222 -20.46 -2.80 13.49
CA HIS A 222 -21.22 -1.92 12.62
C HIS A 222 -20.98 -2.24 11.13
N VAL A 223 -20.93 -3.51 10.79
CA VAL A 223 -20.67 -4.01 9.43
C VAL A 223 -21.62 -3.38 8.40
N ASP A 224 -22.90 -3.27 8.75
CA ASP A 224 -23.94 -2.74 7.85
C ASP A 224 -23.69 -1.29 7.41
N VAL A 225 -23.04 -0.47 8.24
CA VAL A 225 -22.70 0.93 7.90
C VAL A 225 -21.58 1.00 6.84
N PHE A 226 -20.69 0.00 6.84
CA PHE A 226 -19.52 -0.04 5.96
C PHE A 226 -19.68 -1.00 4.78
N ALA A 227 -20.78 -1.78 4.76
CA ALA A 227 -21.13 -2.57 3.60
C ALA A 227 -21.40 -1.62 2.43
N THR A 228 -20.43 -1.51 1.50
CA THR A 228 -20.66 -0.77 0.26
C THR A 228 -21.70 -1.50 -0.56
N GLU A 229 -22.60 -0.77 -1.26
CA GLU A 229 -23.60 -1.40 -2.16
C GLU A 229 -22.93 -2.29 -3.22
N ALA A 230 -21.64 -2.08 -3.48
CA ALA A 230 -20.82 -2.96 -4.32
C ALA A 230 -20.68 -4.40 -3.76
N GLY A 231 -20.77 -4.59 -2.45
CA GLY A 231 -20.79 -5.93 -1.82
C GLY A 231 -22.10 -6.71 -2.04
N HIS A 232 -23.17 -6.01 -2.34
CA HIS A 232 -24.49 -6.64 -2.55
C HIS A 232 -24.86 -6.84 -4.03
N GLY A 233 -24.11 -6.29 -4.99
CA GLY A 233 -24.49 -6.24 -6.40
C GLY A 233 -23.64 -7.03 -7.39
N THR A 234 -22.44 -7.42 -7.06
CA THR A 234 -21.60 -8.28 -7.91
C THR A 234 -21.19 -9.52 -7.13
N HIS A 235 -21.86 -10.63 -7.36
CA HIS A 235 -21.30 -11.95 -7.06
C HIS A 235 -20.07 -12.14 -7.96
N GLU A 236 -18.97 -11.50 -7.65
CA GLU A 236 -17.70 -11.86 -8.25
C GLU A 236 -17.37 -13.26 -7.77
N HIS A 237 -17.49 -14.21 -8.69
CA HIS A 237 -17.12 -15.58 -8.44
C HIS A 237 -15.58 -15.65 -8.41
N PRO A 238 -15.03 -16.37 -7.43
CA PRO A 238 -13.60 -16.61 -7.39
C PRO A 238 -13.11 -17.19 -8.71
N THR A 239 -12.05 -16.61 -9.27
CA THR A 239 -11.51 -16.98 -10.59
C THR A 239 -10.37 -17.99 -10.51
N MET A 240 -9.74 -18.16 -9.33
CA MET A 240 -8.66 -19.12 -9.12
C MET A 240 -8.90 -19.95 -7.84
N SER A 241 -8.20 -21.07 -7.66
CA SER A 241 -8.30 -21.86 -6.45
C SER A 241 -7.73 -21.12 -5.23
N ILE A 242 -8.16 -21.48 -4.02
CA ILE A 242 -7.62 -20.85 -2.79
C ILE A 242 -6.10 -21.12 -2.63
N LYS A 243 -5.62 -22.28 -3.09
CA LYS A 243 -4.20 -22.63 -3.07
C LYS A 243 -3.40 -21.71 -3.99
N ASP A 244 -3.91 -21.48 -5.20
CA ASP A 244 -3.26 -20.61 -6.20
C ASP A 244 -3.23 -19.17 -5.75
N ALA A 245 -4.31 -18.70 -5.11
CA ALA A 245 -4.37 -17.37 -4.54
C ALA A 245 -3.30 -17.17 -3.44
N TRP A 246 -3.10 -18.17 -2.56
CA TRP A 246 -2.02 -18.13 -1.57
C TRP A 246 -0.62 -18.19 -2.21
N ILE A 247 -0.43 -19.03 -3.22
CA ILE A 247 0.85 -19.12 -3.97
C ILE A 247 1.15 -17.78 -4.64
N LEU A 248 0.14 -17.19 -5.30
CA LEU A 248 0.29 -15.88 -5.95
C LEU A 248 0.62 -14.78 -4.95
N LEU A 249 -0.06 -14.77 -3.78
CA LEU A 249 0.20 -13.80 -2.72
C LEU A 249 1.64 -13.90 -2.21
N ILE A 250 2.10 -15.11 -1.88
CA ILE A 250 3.45 -15.33 -1.35
C ILE A 250 4.50 -14.99 -2.42
N ALA A 251 4.30 -15.46 -3.65
CA ALA A 251 5.23 -15.21 -4.75
C ALA A 251 5.32 -13.72 -5.09
N SER A 252 4.19 -13.03 -5.26
CA SER A 252 4.17 -11.60 -5.57
C SER A 252 4.77 -10.77 -4.43
N THR A 253 4.46 -11.11 -3.17
CA THR A 253 5.08 -10.43 -2.00
C THR A 253 6.59 -10.63 -1.97
N ALA A 254 7.09 -11.83 -2.23
CA ALA A 254 8.53 -12.09 -2.29
C ALA A 254 9.21 -11.32 -3.43
N LEU A 255 8.57 -11.24 -4.61
CA LEU A 255 9.08 -10.49 -5.75
C LEU A 255 9.04 -8.97 -5.52
N VAL A 256 7.98 -8.46 -4.87
CA VAL A 256 7.92 -7.07 -4.38
C VAL A 256 9.07 -6.80 -3.42
N GLY A 257 9.29 -7.68 -2.45
CA GLY A 257 10.40 -7.56 -1.50
C GLY A 257 11.75 -7.52 -2.21
N TRP A 258 11.95 -8.33 -3.24
CA TRP A 258 13.19 -8.31 -4.04
C TRP A 258 13.36 -7.00 -4.80
N MET A 259 12.31 -6.51 -5.49
CA MET A 259 12.38 -5.24 -6.21
C MET A 259 12.52 -4.04 -5.26
N ALA A 260 11.87 -4.07 -4.11
CA ALA A 260 12.04 -3.06 -3.07
C ALA A 260 13.48 -3.05 -2.51
N HIS A 261 14.10 -4.22 -2.35
CA HIS A 261 15.51 -4.31 -1.97
C HIS A 261 16.43 -3.67 -3.03
N VAL A 262 16.21 -3.97 -4.33
CA VAL A 262 16.96 -3.35 -5.43
C VAL A 262 16.75 -1.83 -5.43
N LEU A 263 15.52 -1.38 -5.23
CA LEU A 263 15.15 0.03 -5.18
C LEU A 263 15.87 0.77 -4.05
N VAL A 264 15.77 0.26 -2.82
CA VAL A 264 16.38 0.90 -1.63
C VAL A 264 17.92 0.88 -1.72
N HIS A 265 18.50 -0.20 -2.23
CA HIS A 265 19.94 -0.31 -2.41
C HIS A 265 20.50 0.74 -3.40
N ASN A 266 19.73 1.11 -4.41
CA ASN A 266 20.16 2.08 -5.43
C ASN A 266 19.58 3.49 -5.21
N LEU A 267 18.87 3.73 -4.09
CA LEU A 267 18.19 4.99 -3.81
C LEU A 267 19.16 6.16 -3.64
N GLU A 268 20.26 5.94 -2.91
CA GLU A 268 21.28 6.96 -2.66
C GLU A 268 21.94 7.43 -3.96
N SER A 269 22.23 6.51 -4.89
CA SER A 269 22.72 6.86 -6.22
C SER A 269 21.70 7.64 -7.03
N ALA A 270 20.42 7.32 -6.91
CA ALA A 270 19.37 8.08 -7.57
C ALA A 270 19.30 9.53 -7.05
N VAL A 271 19.47 9.73 -5.75
CA VAL A 271 19.55 11.08 -5.15
C VAL A 271 20.78 11.83 -5.66
N ASN A 272 21.96 11.20 -5.62
CA ASN A 272 23.23 11.88 -5.89
C ASN A 272 23.51 12.05 -7.39
N ASP A 273 23.27 11.02 -8.20
CA ASP A 273 23.69 10.99 -9.61
C ASP A 273 22.61 11.57 -10.54
N LEU A 274 21.31 11.29 -10.27
CA LEU A 274 20.21 11.92 -10.99
C LEU A 274 19.85 13.30 -10.45
N GLY A 275 20.34 13.69 -9.27
CA GLY A 275 20.02 14.93 -8.61
C GLY A 275 18.54 15.06 -8.24
N VAL A 276 17.86 13.94 -7.98
CA VAL A 276 16.45 13.91 -7.61
C VAL A 276 16.35 14.10 -6.10
N PRO A 277 15.66 15.14 -5.59
CA PRO A 277 15.54 15.36 -4.16
C PRO A 277 14.88 14.17 -3.46
N GLU A 278 15.39 13.77 -2.28
CA GLU A 278 14.87 12.70 -1.42
C GLU A 278 13.38 12.87 -1.16
N LEU A 279 12.97 14.10 -0.87
CA LEU A 279 11.57 14.46 -0.65
C LEU A 279 10.69 14.18 -1.88
N PHE A 280 11.19 14.42 -3.09
CA PHE A 280 10.46 14.13 -4.32
C PHE A 280 10.34 12.61 -4.54
N ILE A 281 11.40 11.87 -4.26
CA ILE A 281 11.36 10.39 -4.32
C ILE A 281 10.32 9.89 -3.33
N GLY A 282 10.38 10.31 -2.07
CA GLY A 282 9.48 9.86 -1.01
C GLY A 282 8.03 10.30 -1.25
N VAL A 283 7.77 11.59 -1.45
CA VAL A 283 6.39 12.11 -1.53
C VAL A 283 5.70 11.76 -2.84
N ILE A 284 6.42 11.68 -3.95
CA ILE A 284 5.81 11.53 -5.29
C ILE A 284 6.09 10.15 -5.88
N LEU A 285 7.38 9.78 -6.05
CA LEU A 285 7.71 8.59 -6.83
C LEU A 285 7.30 7.29 -6.12
N LEU A 286 7.70 7.10 -4.87
CA LEU A 286 7.40 5.86 -4.15
C LEU A 286 5.89 5.62 -3.97
N PRO A 287 5.08 6.62 -3.53
CA PRO A 287 3.64 6.43 -3.46
C PRO A 287 2.97 6.21 -4.81
N PHE A 288 3.42 6.91 -5.87
CA PHE A 288 2.84 6.75 -7.20
C PHE A 288 3.04 5.32 -7.73
N PHE A 289 4.24 4.76 -7.61
CA PHE A 289 4.54 3.42 -8.09
C PHE A 289 4.07 2.33 -7.12
N GLY A 290 4.17 2.55 -5.82
CA GLY A 290 3.76 1.61 -4.77
C GLY A 290 2.25 1.37 -4.75
N ASN A 291 1.47 2.45 -4.85
CA ASN A 291 -0.01 2.42 -4.80
C ASN A 291 -0.67 2.42 -6.18
N ALA A 292 0.08 2.24 -7.27
CA ALA A 292 -0.47 2.37 -8.62
C ALA A 292 -1.68 1.46 -8.87
N ALA A 293 -1.69 0.25 -8.33
CA ALA A 293 -2.81 -0.68 -8.46
C ALA A 293 -4.09 -0.12 -7.83
N GLU A 294 -4.01 0.43 -6.62
CA GLU A 294 -5.13 1.06 -5.93
C GLU A 294 -5.58 2.35 -6.63
N HIS A 295 -4.62 3.16 -7.10
CA HIS A 295 -4.90 4.39 -7.85
C HIS A 295 -5.73 4.11 -9.11
N PHE A 296 -5.31 3.14 -9.92
CA PHE A 296 -6.06 2.74 -11.11
C PHE A 296 -7.42 2.14 -10.75
N ALA A 297 -7.49 1.31 -9.71
CA ALA A 297 -8.75 0.72 -9.27
C ALA A 297 -9.77 1.79 -8.88
N ALA A 298 -9.39 2.76 -8.03
CA ALA A 298 -10.27 3.84 -7.60
C ALA A 298 -10.83 4.67 -8.78
N VAL A 299 -9.98 5.04 -9.74
CA VAL A 299 -10.40 5.81 -10.92
C VAL A 299 -11.33 5.00 -11.82
N ILE A 300 -11.02 3.71 -12.04
CA ILE A 300 -11.84 2.83 -12.89
C ILE A 300 -13.23 2.62 -12.28
N VAL A 301 -13.34 2.38 -10.98
CA VAL A 301 -14.64 2.14 -10.33
C VAL A 301 -15.48 3.41 -10.26
N ALA A 302 -14.87 4.59 -10.07
CA ALA A 302 -15.55 5.88 -10.17
C ALA A 302 -16.19 6.09 -11.56
N GLY A 303 -15.48 5.73 -12.64
CA GLY A 303 -16.01 5.78 -13.99
C GLY A 303 -17.16 4.80 -14.26
N LYS A 304 -17.37 3.80 -13.39
CA LYS A 304 -18.47 2.83 -13.43
C LYS A 304 -19.63 3.18 -12.48
N ASP A 305 -19.72 4.43 -12.03
CA ASP A 305 -20.71 4.90 -11.06
C ASP A 305 -20.65 4.20 -9.69
N LYS A 306 -19.44 3.82 -9.27
CA LYS A 306 -19.18 3.22 -7.96
C LYS A 306 -18.31 4.16 -7.12
N MET A 307 -18.80 5.38 -6.87
CA MET A 307 -18.06 6.42 -6.14
C MET A 307 -17.80 6.01 -4.69
N ASP A 308 -18.73 5.29 -4.05
CA ASP A 308 -18.52 4.69 -2.72
C ASP A 308 -17.23 3.90 -2.63
N LEU A 309 -17.01 3.03 -3.61
CA LEU A 309 -15.82 2.18 -3.63
C LEU A 309 -14.55 3.00 -3.92
N ALA A 310 -14.64 4.01 -4.80
CA ALA A 310 -13.50 4.90 -5.08
C ALA A 310 -13.08 5.69 -3.82
N ILE A 311 -14.05 6.22 -3.07
CA ILE A 311 -13.82 6.92 -1.81
C ILE A 311 -13.28 5.96 -0.75
N ALA A 312 -13.86 4.75 -0.62
CA ALA A 312 -13.39 3.75 0.32
C ALA A 312 -11.92 3.35 0.06
N ILE A 313 -11.51 3.22 -1.21
CA ILE A 313 -10.11 2.96 -1.58
C ILE A 313 -9.23 4.17 -1.18
N ALA A 314 -9.53 5.38 -1.63
CA ALA A 314 -8.65 6.53 -1.45
C ALA A 314 -8.56 6.96 0.04
N ILE A 315 -9.71 7.13 0.71
CA ILE A 315 -9.74 7.58 2.11
C ILE A 315 -9.36 6.44 3.05
N GLY A 316 -9.86 5.23 2.80
CA GLY A 316 -9.56 4.04 3.61
C GLY A 316 -8.07 3.72 3.64
N SER A 317 -7.40 3.71 2.47
CA SER A 317 -5.95 3.54 2.38
C SER A 317 -5.21 4.64 3.15
N SER A 318 -5.62 5.92 3.02
CA SER A 318 -5.04 7.02 3.79
C SER A 318 -5.16 6.84 5.31
N VAL A 319 -6.31 6.36 5.80
CA VAL A 319 -6.53 6.03 7.22
C VAL A 319 -5.60 4.90 7.67
N GLN A 320 -5.45 3.86 6.84
CA GLN A 320 -4.58 2.72 7.13
C GLN A 320 -3.10 3.15 7.18
N ILE A 321 -2.66 3.98 6.23
CA ILE A 321 -1.28 4.50 6.24
C ILE A 321 -1.04 5.33 7.50
N ALA A 322 -1.95 6.21 7.85
CA ALA A 322 -1.80 7.10 9.00
C ALA A 322 -1.89 6.37 10.34
N LEU A 323 -2.90 5.52 10.55
CA LEU A 323 -3.17 4.88 11.86
C LEU A 323 -2.45 3.54 12.05
N PHE A 324 -1.97 2.90 10.98
CA PHE A 324 -1.34 1.59 11.06
C PHE A 324 0.09 1.59 10.51
N VAL A 325 0.31 1.93 9.24
CA VAL A 325 1.64 1.80 8.61
C VAL A 325 2.66 2.72 9.26
N ALA A 326 2.36 4.01 9.41
CA ALA A 326 3.28 4.97 10.01
C ALA A 326 3.63 4.62 11.46
N PRO A 327 2.67 4.29 12.36
CA PRO A 327 2.98 3.82 13.69
C PRO A 327 3.79 2.52 13.74
N VAL A 328 3.49 1.55 12.86
CA VAL A 328 4.28 0.30 12.78
C VAL A 328 5.72 0.61 12.38
N MET A 329 5.95 1.52 11.43
CA MET A 329 7.30 1.90 11.02
C MET A 329 8.06 2.60 12.15
N VAL A 330 7.41 3.45 12.96
CA VAL A 330 8.04 4.07 14.14
C VAL A 330 8.46 3.02 15.16
N ILE A 331 7.59 2.03 15.43
CA ILE A 331 7.93 0.93 16.35
C ILE A 331 9.04 0.06 15.75
N LEU A 332 9.01 -0.24 14.47
CA LEU A 332 10.09 -0.97 13.79
C LEU A 332 11.42 -0.20 13.87
N GLY A 333 11.42 1.11 13.60
CA GLY A 333 12.58 1.97 13.77
C GLY A 333 13.13 1.91 15.18
N TRP A 334 12.25 1.98 16.19
CA TRP A 334 12.62 1.83 17.59
C TRP A 334 13.31 0.48 17.87
N MET A 335 12.74 -0.61 17.38
CA MET A 335 13.31 -1.96 17.53
C MET A 335 14.68 -2.11 16.85
N LEU A 336 14.87 -1.45 15.70
CA LEU A 336 16.11 -1.45 14.93
C LEU A 336 17.15 -0.43 15.42
N GLY A 337 16.81 0.40 16.41
CA GLY A 337 17.69 1.46 16.91
C GLY A 337 17.79 2.69 15.99
N VAL A 338 16.93 2.81 14.99
CA VAL A 338 16.83 3.94 14.06
C VAL A 338 15.92 5.02 14.67
N PRO A 339 16.31 6.31 14.70
CA PRO A 339 15.54 7.37 15.33
C PRO A 339 14.41 7.88 14.43
N LEU A 340 13.56 6.98 13.93
CA LEU A 340 12.36 7.37 13.19
C LEU A 340 11.30 7.92 14.15
N THR A 341 10.76 9.08 13.83
CA THR A 341 9.72 9.77 14.60
C THR A 341 8.49 10.05 13.74
N LEU A 342 7.38 10.47 14.36
CA LEU A 342 6.20 11.03 13.70
C LEU A 342 6.31 12.56 13.51
N GLU A 343 7.51 13.09 13.62
CA GLU A 343 7.79 14.48 13.29
C GLU A 343 8.01 14.58 11.79
N PHE A 344 7.26 15.45 11.13
CA PHE A 344 7.29 15.71 9.69
C PHE A 344 7.60 17.18 9.44
N GLY A 345 8.17 17.48 8.28
CA GLY A 345 8.46 18.84 7.90
C GLY A 345 7.22 19.75 7.88
N LEU A 346 7.42 21.05 8.04
CA LEU A 346 6.32 22.01 8.12
C LEU A 346 5.44 22.00 6.85
N LEU A 347 6.05 21.88 5.68
CA LEU A 347 5.31 21.84 4.40
C LEU A 347 4.49 20.55 4.29
N GLU A 348 5.07 19.41 4.64
CA GLU A 348 4.41 18.09 4.61
C GLU A 348 3.24 18.04 5.58
N THR A 349 3.46 18.48 6.83
CA THR A 349 2.43 18.55 7.86
C THR A 349 1.29 19.48 7.46
N SER A 350 1.61 20.67 6.94
CA SER A 350 0.61 21.66 6.51
C SER A 350 -0.17 21.17 5.29
N ALA A 351 0.52 20.61 4.29
CA ALA A 351 -0.12 20.08 3.07
C ALA A 351 -1.06 18.93 3.42
N THR A 352 -0.64 18.03 4.30
CA THR A 352 -1.46 16.89 4.72
C THR A 352 -2.69 17.35 5.50
N PHE A 353 -2.51 18.28 6.45
CA PHE A 353 -3.63 18.84 7.21
C PHE A 353 -4.66 19.52 6.31
N ILE A 354 -4.23 20.39 5.38
CA ILE A 354 -5.12 21.04 4.42
C ILE A 354 -5.82 20.02 3.53
N SER A 355 -5.10 19.00 3.05
CA SER A 355 -5.68 17.94 2.21
C SER A 355 -6.76 17.16 2.92
N VAL A 356 -6.56 16.86 4.21
CA VAL A 356 -7.57 16.19 5.04
C VAL A 356 -8.79 17.08 5.26
N LEU A 357 -8.61 18.38 5.49
CA LEU A 357 -9.73 19.32 5.61
C LEU A 357 -10.54 19.41 4.31
N VAL A 358 -9.85 19.47 3.15
CA VAL A 358 -10.52 19.49 1.84
C VAL A 358 -11.28 18.18 1.62
N ALA A 359 -10.66 17.03 1.87
CA ALA A 359 -11.31 15.73 1.74
C ALA A 359 -12.55 15.63 2.64
N ASN A 360 -12.45 16.04 3.92
CA ASN A 360 -13.59 16.07 4.84
C ASN A 360 -14.71 17.02 4.36
N SER A 361 -14.37 18.18 3.79
CA SER A 361 -15.35 19.08 3.20
C SER A 361 -16.11 18.42 2.04
N ILE A 362 -15.39 17.70 1.16
CA ILE A 362 -16.00 16.96 0.05
C ILE A 362 -16.90 15.84 0.58
N LEU A 363 -16.44 15.08 1.58
CA LEU A 363 -17.19 13.98 2.17
C LEU A 363 -18.44 14.45 2.91
N SER A 364 -18.55 15.71 3.27
CA SER A 364 -19.72 16.28 3.93
C SER A 364 -20.87 16.59 2.99
N ASP A 365 -20.63 16.61 1.68
CA ASP A 365 -21.66 16.96 0.68
C ASP A 365 -22.52 15.74 0.26
N GLY A 366 -22.05 14.50 0.44
CA GLY A 366 -22.80 13.24 0.23
C GLY A 366 -22.83 12.78 -1.21
#